data_2b13fbc6af980111653ce7bee1bb0b86
#
_entry.id   2b13fbc6af980111653ce7bee1bb0b86
#
_cell.length_a   1.000
_cell.length_b   1.000
_cell.length_c   1.000
_cell.angle_alpha   90.00
_cell.angle_beta   90.00
_cell.angle_gamma   90.00
#
_symmetry.space_group_name_H-M   'P 1'
#
loop_
_entity.id
_entity.type
_entity.pdbx_description
1 polymer ?
#
loop_
_entity_poly.entity_id
_entity_poly.type
_entity_poly.pdbx_seq_one_letter_code
_entity_poly.pdbx_strand_id
1 'polypeptide(L)'
;MKWSCAWLLLALFIVDAPAQIDPALREDGVLYFEGNLPDKVTATVQTQSILYLHRDFRLALAALYPGQKIEVIGMSHEGYLLKLNYRNNTTIGWIRPADLPAGINPAIFAKAEKEQMRRDAVAVAIANKRVIQGMTPGEVKQAIGLPDQVKSRVDPTGSALTWVYATYRQDPQYQYTLDAFGRPLLQTYYVKVPVGQMTVAFVNGAVVSVSQYTSDPGVVTN
;
A
#
# COMPACT_ATOMS: atom_id res chain seq x y z
N MET A 1 43.09 33.05 22.54
CA MET A 1 42.08 31.96 22.48
C MET A 1 40.87 32.46 21.68
N LYS A 2 40.75 32.00 20.41
CA LYS A 2 39.65 32.38 19.51
C LYS A 2 38.69 31.18 19.42
N TRP A 3 37.47 31.34 19.90
CA TRP A 3 36.42 30.36 19.79
C TRP A 3 35.64 30.62 18.49
N SER A 4 35.77 29.72 17.52
CA SER A 4 34.97 29.70 16.32
C SER A 4 33.67 28.91 16.61
N CYS A 5 32.54 29.62 16.71
CA CYS A 5 31.22 29.01 16.69
C CYS A 5 30.87 28.59 15.24
N ALA A 6 30.94 27.29 14.96
CA ALA A 6 30.41 26.74 13.73
C ALA A 6 28.87 26.60 13.87
N TRP A 7 28.14 27.44 13.14
CA TRP A 7 26.68 27.31 12.98
C TRP A 7 26.38 26.18 12.01
N LEU A 8 25.86 25.07 12.54
CA LEU A 8 25.34 23.98 11.74
C LEU A 8 23.96 24.38 11.21
N LEU A 9 23.90 24.82 9.95
CA LEU A 9 22.64 25.04 9.24
C LEU A 9 21.99 23.68 8.94
N LEU A 10 21.02 23.32 9.77
CA LEU A 10 20.15 22.18 9.52
C LEU A 10 19.17 22.60 8.42
N ALA A 11 19.45 22.24 7.17
CA ALA A 11 18.51 22.39 6.07
C ALA A 11 17.34 21.41 6.30
N LEU A 12 16.22 21.92 6.81
CA LEU A 12 14.95 21.20 6.78
C LEU A 12 14.54 21.07 5.30
N PHE A 13 14.72 19.90 4.73
CA PHE A 13 14.02 19.51 3.52
C PHE A 13 12.54 19.35 3.87
N ILE A 14 11.75 20.40 3.64
CA ILE A 14 10.30 20.29 3.57
C ILE A 14 10.02 19.49 2.30
N VAL A 15 9.81 18.19 2.46
CA VAL A 15 9.23 17.36 1.41
C VAL A 15 7.77 17.81 1.35
N ASP A 16 7.44 18.60 0.32
CA ASP A 16 6.04 18.90 -0.02
C ASP A 16 5.34 17.54 -0.25
N ALA A 17 4.64 17.08 0.75
CA ALA A 17 3.74 15.94 0.58
C ALA A 17 2.70 16.38 -0.46
N PRO A 18 2.48 15.60 -1.55
CA PRO A 18 1.46 15.93 -2.53
C PRO A 18 0.14 16.10 -1.77
N ALA A 19 -0.54 17.24 -2.01
CA ALA A 19 -1.81 17.54 -1.38
C ALA A 19 -2.79 16.42 -1.73
N GLN A 20 -2.99 15.52 -0.79
CA GLN A 20 -3.92 14.39 -0.92
C GLN A 20 -5.34 14.94 -0.88
N ILE A 21 -6.20 14.42 -1.77
CA ILE A 21 -7.63 14.70 -1.68
C ILE A 21 -8.11 14.10 -0.35
N ASP A 22 -8.71 14.96 0.49
CA ASP A 22 -9.26 14.53 1.76
C ASP A 22 -10.16 13.30 1.55
N PRO A 23 -9.90 12.17 2.22
CA PRO A 23 -10.75 10.98 2.10
C PRO A 23 -12.23 11.23 2.34
N ALA A 24 -12.57 12.24 3.16
CA ALA A 24 -13.94 12.65 3.43
C ALA A 24 -14.62 13.34 2.22
N LEU A 25 -13.85 13.80 1.24
CA LEU A 25 -14.36 14.44 0.02
C LEU A 25 -14.40 13.50 -1.19
N ARG A 26 -14.09 12.22 -0.99
CA ARG A 26 -14.14 11.24 -2.08
C ARG A 26 -15.58 10.83 -2.35
N GLU A 27 -15.98 10.93 -3.61
CA GLU A 27 -17.29 10.52 -4.08
C GLU A 27 -17.33 9.00 -4.34
N ASP A 28 -18.44 8.35 -4.02
CA ASP A 28 -18.66 6.94 -4.31
C ASP A 28 -18.69 6.69 -5.83
N GLY A 29 -18.06 5.57 -6.25
CA GLY A 29 -17.99 5.19 -7.67
C GLY A 29 -16.99 5.99 -8.49
N VAL A 30 -16.13 6.78 -7.86
CA VAL A 30 -15.03 7.49 -8.53
C VAL A 30 -13.72 6.75 -8.30
N LEU A 31 -13.05 6.40 -9.39
CA LEU A 31 -11.68 5.87 -9.38
C LEU A 31 -10.71 7.04 -9.32
N TYR A 32 -10.11 7.28 -8.16
CA TYR A 32 -9.07 8.30 -8.01
C TYR A 32 -7.71 7.80 -8.45
N PHE A 33 -6.95 8.63 -9.17
CA PHE A 33 -5.63 8.26 -9.69
C PHE A 33 -4.52 8.40 -8.66
N GLU A 34 -4.77 9.23 -7.65
CA GLU A 34 -3.85 9.39 -6.54
C GLU A 34 -3.59 8.06 -5.84
N GLY A 35 -2.31 7.71 -5.76
CA GLY A 35 -1.86 6.44 -5.21
C GLY A 35 -2.09 5.23 -6.11
N ASN A 36 -2.94 5.29 -7.12
CA ASN A 36 -3.15 4.22 -8.10
C ASN A 36 -2.22 4.33 -9.31
N LEU A 37 -1.64 5.51 -9.52
CA LEU A 37 -0.66 5.74 -10.56
C LEU A 37 0.62 6.34 -9.97
N PRO A 38 1.80 5.97 -10.47
CA PRO A 38 3.07 6.53 -10.01
C PRO A 38 3.24 7.98 -10.41
N ASP A 39 2.64 8.38 -11.56
CA ASP A 39 2.79 9.69 -12.16
C ASP A 39 1.45 10.39 -12.28
N LYS A 40 1.49 11.72 -12.23
CA LYS A 40 0.31 12.57 -12.47
C LYS A 40 -0.09 12.52 -13.94
N VAL A 41 -1.39 12.40 -14.18
CA VAL A 41 -1.95 12.44 -15.53
C VAL A 41 -2.26 13.90 -15.87
N THR A 42 -1.43 14.51 -16.71
CA THR A 42 -1.60 15.92 -17.12
C THR A 42 -1.92 16.02 -18.61
N ALA A 43 -2.70 17.01 -18.97
CA ALA A 43 -3.01 17.33 -20.36
C ALA A 43 -3.08 18.84 -20.55
N THR A 44 -3.07 19.25 -21.83
CA THR A 44 -3.29 20.65 -22.22
C THR A 44 -4.61 20.77 -22.96
N VAL A 45 -5.46 21.66 -22.52
CA VAL A 45 -6.75 21.96 -23.16
C VAL A 45 -6.49 22.47 -24.58
N GLN A 46 -7.09 21.86 -25.57
CA GLN A 46 -6.94 22.25 -26.99
C GLN A 46 -8.11 23.08 -27.50
N THR A 47 -9.33 22.76 -27.05
CA THR A 47 -10.56 23.45 -27.41
C THR A 47 -11.25 23.97 -26.17
N GLN A 48 -11.98 25.06 -26.30
CA GLN A 48 -12.76 25.55 -25.17
C GLN A 48 -13.77 24.51 -24.71
N SER A 49 -13.80 24.25 -23.39
CA SER A 49 -14.71 23.31 -22.76
C SER A 49 -15.20 23.85 -21.41
N ILE A 50 -16.11 23.14 -20.77
CA ILE A 50 -16.71 23.56 -19.50
C ILE A 50 -16.34 22.54 -18.42
N LEU A 51 -15.86 23.06 -17.29
CA LEU A 51 -15.70 22.32 -16.06
C LEU A 51 -16.99 22.41 -15.25
N TYR A 52 -17.50 21.30 -14.78
CA TYR A 52 -18.74 21.20 -14.02
C TYR A 52 -18.47 20.89 -12.55
N LEU A 53 -19.34 21.40 -11.67
CA LEU A 53 -19.20 21.13 -10.23
C LEU A 53 -19.54 19.67 -9.89
N HIS A 54 -20.54 19.10 -10.56
CA HIS A 54 -21.04 17.75 -10.32
C HIS A 54 -20.87 16.87 -11.56
N ARG A 55 -20.79 15.55 -11.34
CA ARG A 55 -20.62 14.55 -12.40
C ARG A 55 -21.82 14.41 -13.35
N ASP A 56 -23.00 14.96 -12.97
CA ASP A 56 -24.19 15.01 -13.83
C ASP A 56 -24.17 16.18 -14.82
N PHE A 57 -23.11 16.99 -14.80
CA PHE A 57 -22.86 18.13 -15.73
C PHE A 57 -23.94 19.21 -15.74
N ARG A 58 -24.68 19.39 -14.64
CA ARG A 58 -25.78 20.40 -14.58
C ARG A 58 -25.33 21.78 -14.16
N LEU A 59 -24.26 21.89 -13.38
CA LEU A 59 -23.81 23.20 -12.88
C LEU A 59 -22.41 23.50 -13.41
N ALA A 60 -22.30 24.46 -14.30
CA ALA A 60 -21.03 25.00 -14.81
C ALA A 60 -20.24 25.67 -13.68
N LEU A 61 -19.00 25.23 -13.47
CA LEU A 61 -18.09 25.78 -12.46
C LEU A 61 -17.12 26.79 -13.06
N ALA A 62 -16.51 26.45 -14.21
CA ALA A 62 -15.54 27.29 -14.88
C ALA A 62 -15.47 26.97 -16.39
N ALA A 63 -15.01 27.91 -17.18
CA ALA A 63 -14.62 27.67 -18.56
C ALA A 63 -13.14 27.26 -18.61
N LEU A 64 -12.82 26.24 -19.40
CA LEU A 64 -11.47 25.85 -19.74
C LEU A 64 -11.09 26.42 -21.10
N TYR A 65 -9.93 27.05 -21.19
CA TYR A 65 -9.45 27.68 -22.41
C TYR A 65 -8.26 26.94 -23.01
N PRO A 66 -8.09 27.04 -24.35
CA PRO A 66 -6.92 26.45 -25.01
C PRO A 66 -5.59 26.90 -24.37
N GLY A 67 -4.66 25.99 -24.24
CA GLY A 67 -3.35 26.23 -23.62
C GLY A 67 -3.30 26.04 -22.10
N GLN A 68 -4.44 25.89 -21.42
CA GLN A 68 -4.43 25.61 -19.98
C GLN A 68 -3.96 24.18 -19.70
N LYS A 69 -3.07 24.05 -18.70
CA LYS A 69 -2.64 22.74 -18.17
C LYS A 69 -3.62 22.28 -17.11
N ILE A 70 -4.06 21.05 -17.23
CA ILE A 70 -4.97 20.38 -16.32
C ILE A 70 -4.36 19.08 -15.82
N GLU A 71 -4.74 18.63 -14.63
CA GLU A 71 -4.42 17.35 -14.07
C GLU A 71 -5.70 16.52 -13.97
N VAL A 72 -5.71 15.29 -14.54
CA VAL A 72 -6.82 14.36 -14.37
C VAL A 72 -6.55 13.58 -13.08
N ILE A 73 -7.42 13.73 -12.10
CA ILE A 73 -7.24 13.18 -10.75
C ILE A 73 -8.16 12.00 -10.44
N GLY A 74 -9.14 11.77 -11.33
CA GLY A 74 -10.05 10.63 -11.19
C GLY A 74 -10.96 10.46 -12.39
N MET A 75 -11.72 9.36 -12.38
CA MET A 75 -12.71 9.04 -13.40
C MET A 75 -13.91 8.31 -12.81
N SER A 76 -15.05 8.45 -13.47
CA SER A 76 -16.24 7.63 -13.28
C SER A 76 -16.74 7.17 -14.66
N HIS A 77 -17.84 6.43 -14.71
CA HIS A 77 -18.45 6.05 -15.99
C HIS A 77 -19.10 7.25 -16.70
N GLU A 78 -19.42 8.34 -15.96
CA GLU A 78 -20.00 9.55 -16.54
C GLU A 78 -18.95 10.50 -17.09
N GLY A 79 -17.75 10.59 -16.48
CA GLY A 79 -16.75 11.57 -16.88
C GLY A 79 -15.45 11.52 -16.11
N TYR A 80 -14.66 12.57 -16.28
CA TYR A 80 -13.34 12.69 -15.68
C TYR A 80 -13.31 13.85 -14.68
N LEU A 81 -12.69 13.58 -13.53
CA LEU A 81 -12.46 14.58 -12.49
C LEU A 81 -11.11 15.26 -12.75
N LEU A 82 -11.15 16.57 -12.92
CA LEU A 82 -9.99 17.38 -13.21
C LEU A 82 -9.62 18.29 -12.05
N LYS A 83 -8.33 18.55 -11.94
CA LYS A 83 -7.76 19.57 -11.07
C LYS A 83 -7.10 20.64 -11.94
N LEU A 84 -7.56 21.86 -11.77
CA LEU A 84 -7.03 23.06 -12.44
C LEU A 84 -6.37 23.94 -11.40
N ASN A 85 -5.07 24.19 -11.57
CA ASN A 85 -4.35 25.16 -10.75
C ASN A 85 -4.21 26.45 -11.54
N TYR A 86 -4.87 27.51 -11.07
CA TYR A 86 -4.77 28.85 -11.68
C TYR A 86 -4.35 29.86 -10.63
N ARG A 87 -3.20 30.48 -10.82
CA ARG A 87 -2.56 31.36 -9.83
C ARG A 87 -2.44 30.64 -8.49
N ASN A 88 -3.07 31.12 -7.42
CA ASN A 88 -3.03 30.53 -6.08
C ASN A 88 -4.31 29.75 -5.74
N ASN A 89 -5.18 29.51 -6.72
CA ASN A 89 -6.44 28.80 -6.51
C ASN A 89 -6.42 27.45 -7.22
N THR A 90 -6.88 26.42 -6.50
CA THR A 90 -7.12 25.08 -7.04
C THR A 90 -8.63 24.92 -7.23
N THR A 91 -9.03 24.58 -8.45
CA THR A 91 -10.42 24.26 -8.78
C THR A 91 -10.50 22.80 -9.20
N ILE A 92 -11.41 22.05 -8.60
CA ILE A 92 -11.68 20.65 -8.93
C ILE A 92 -13.09 20.57 -9.50
N GLY A 93 -13.27 19.84 -10.60
CA GLY A 93 -14.56 19.67 -11.23
C GLY A 93 -14.55 18.59 -12.29
N TRP A 94 -15.72 18.35 -12.85
CA TRP A 94 -15.98 17.29 -13.81
C TRP A 94 -15.96 17.78 -15.25
N ILE A 95 -15.47 16.97 -16.17
CA ILE A 95 -15.53 17.19 -17.62
C ILE A 95 -16.16 15.97 -18.29
N ARG A 96 -16.90 16.22 -19.36
CA ARG A 96 -17.48 15.16 -20.18
C ARG A 96 -16.38 14.39 -20.90
N PRO A 97 -16.58 13.06 -21.17
CA PRO A 97 -15.60 12.28 -21.92
C PRO A 97 -15.29 12.86 -23.31
N ALA A 98 -16.30 13.44 -23.98
CA ALA A 98 -16.14 14.04 -25.29
C ALA A 98 -15.27 15.31 -25.29
N ASP A 99 -15.19 15.98 -24.16
CA ASP A 99 -14.46 17.25 -23.98
C ASP A 99 -13.05 17.00 -23.39
N LEU A 100 -12.68 15.72 -23.13
CA LEU A 100 -11.37 15.40 -22.58
C LEU A 100 -10.28 15.76 -23.61
N PRO A 101 -9.24 16.51 -23.20
CA PRO A 101 -8.17 16.87 -24.11
C PRO A 101 -7.49 15.66 -24.75
N ALA A 102 -7.20 15.75 -26.05
CA ALA A 102 -6.44 14.73 -26.75
C ALA A 102 -5.04 14.57 -26.15
N GLY A 103 -4.50 13.34 -26.22
CA GLY A 103 -3.16 13.02 -25.74
C GLY A 103 -3.12 12.26 -24.39
N ILE A 104 -4.26 12.04 -23.75
CA ILE A 104 -4.32 11.16 -22.58
C ILE A 104 -4.43 9.72 -23.11
N ASN A 105 -3.44 8.89 -22.75
CA ASN A 105 -3.44 7.48 -23.15
C ASN A 105 -4.52 6.70 -22.38
N PRO A 106 -5.54 6.13 -23.04
CA PRO A 106 -6.61 5.38 -22.38
C PRO A 106 -6.12 4.17 -21.58
N ALA A 107 -4.93 3.61 -21.90
CA ALA A 107 -4.33 2.53 -21.12
C ALA A 107 -4.00 2.93 -19.67
N ILE A 108 -3.87 4.23 -19.37
CA ILE A 108 -3.66 4.73 -18.02
C ILE A 108 -4.87 4.41 -17.14
N PHE A 109 -6.07 4.51 -17.69
CA PHE A 109 -7.30 4.25 -16.95
C PHE A 109 -7.41 2.77 -16.56
N ALA A 110 -7.14 1.86 -17.51
CA ALA A 110 -7.11 0.42 -17.21
C ALA A 110 -6.04 0.05 -16.16
N LYS A 111 -4.88 0.74 -16.17
CA LYS A 111 -3.83 0.56 -15.17
C LYS A 111 -4.30 1.03 -13.79
N ALA A 112 -4.95 2.18 -13.70
CA ALA A 112 -5.47 2.71 -12.44
C ALA A 112 -6.55 1.80 -11.84
N GLU A 113 -7.47 1.29 -12.67
CA GLU A 113 -8.52 0.35 -12.27
C GLU A 113 -7.93 -0.95 -11.71
N LYS A 114 -6.94 -1.53 -12.43
CA LYS A 114 -6.24 -2.73 -11.97
C LYS A 114 -5.54 -2.52 -10.62
N GLU A 115 -4.91 -1.35 -10.44
CA GLU A 115 -4.22 -1.04 -9.19
C GLU A 115 -5.21 -0.82 -8.03
N GLN A 116 -6.37 -0.21 -8.30
CA GLN A 116 -7.43 -0.07 -7.30
C GLN A 116 -7.95 -1.46 -6.87
N MET A 117 -8.25 -2.34 -7.82
CA MET A 117 -8.67 -3.71 -7.52
C MET A 117 -7.64 -4.46 -6.68
N ARG A 118 -6.32 -4.28 -6.99
CA ARG A 118 -5.24 -4.86 -6.19
C ARG A 118 -5.28 -4.33 -4.75
N ARG A 119 -5.43 -3.02 -4.57
CA ARG A 119 -5.47 -2.38 -3.24
C ARG A 119 -6.66 -2.85 -2.42
N ASP A 120 -7.83 -2.94 -3.03
CA ASP A 120 -9.03 -3.41 -2.36
C ASP A 120 -8.86 -4.87 -1.91
N ALA A 121 -8.32 -5.74 -2.76
CA ALA A 121 -8.00 -7.12 -2.41
C ALA A 121 -6.96 -7.20 -1.27
N VAL A 122 -5.93 -6.36 -1.30
CA VAL A 122 -4.92 -6.28 -0.25
C VAL A 122 -5.52 -5.78 1.07
N ALA A 123 -6.39 -4.77 1.04
CA ALA A 123 -7.04 -4.25 2.24
C ALA A 123 -7.89 -5.34 2.92
N VAL A 124 -8.66 -6.11 2.14
CA VAL A 124 -9.42 -7.27 2.64
C VAL A 124 -8.50 -8.34 3.20
N ALA A 125 -7.37 -8.62 2.55
CA ALA A 125 -6.41 -9.60 3.01
C ALA A 125 -5.76 -9.18 4.35
N ILE A 126 -5.39 -7.91 4.50
CA ILE A 126 -4.84 -7.35 5.75
C ILE A 126 -5.87 -7.48 6.88
N ALA A 127 -7.13 -7.08 6.64
CA ALA A 127 -8.20 -7.20 7.64
C ALA A 127 -8.40 -8.65 8.11
N ASN A 128 -8.22 -9.62 7.22
CA ASN A 128 -8.33 -11.05 7.50
C ASN A 128 -7.02 -11.71 7.94
N LYS A 129 -5.95 -10.93 8.16
CA LYS A 129 -4.60 -11.42 8.53
C LYS A 129 -4.08 -12.50 7.57
N ARG A 130 -4.27 -12.28 6.27
CA ARG A 130 -3.87 -13.21 5.21
C ARG A 130 -2.86 -12.57 4.28
N VAL A 131 -1.96 -13.38 3.73
CA VAL A 131 -1.03 -12.97 2.68
C VAL A 131 -1.55 -13.44 1.33
N ILE A 132 -1.57 -12.55 0.34
CA ILE A 132 -1.94 -12.85 -1.04
C ILE A 132 -0.82 -12.45 -2.00
N GLN A 133 -0.84 -13.01 -3.21
CA GLN A 133 0.11 -12.65 -4.26
C GLN A 133 -0.02 -11.17 -4.63
N GLY A 134 1.10 -10.54 -4.99
CA GLY A 134 1.16 -9.13 -5.34
C GLY A 134 1.26 -8.17 -4.16
N MET A 135 1.21 -8.64 -2.89
CA MET A 135 1.48 -7.81 -1.73
C MET A 135 2.95 -7.40 -1.67
N THR A 136 3.21 -6.16 -1.24
CA THR A 136 4.53 -5.67 -0.90
C THR A 136 4.97 -6.17 0.49
N PRO A 137 6.28 -6.15 0.83
CA PRO A 137 6.74 -6.48 2.18
C PRO A 137 6.07 -5.61 3.27
N GLY A 138 5.81 -4.33 2.99
CA GLY A 138 5.10 -3.44 3.91
C GLY A 138 3.67 -3.90 4.19
N GLU A 139 2.92 -4.29 3.16
CA GLU A 139 1.56 -4.81 3.27
C GLU A 139 1.53 -6.17 4.00
N VAL A 140 2.49 -7.07 3.73
CA VAL A 140 2.60 -8.35 4.46
C VAL A 140 2.89 -8.11 5.95
N LYS A 141 3.76 -7.16 6.27
CA LYS A 141 4.03 -6.76 7.66
C LYS A 141 2.77 -6.22 8.35
N GLN A 142 1.94 -5.46 7.65
CA GLN A 142 0.66 -4.97 8.19
C GLN A 142 -0.33 -6.12 8.41
N ALA A 143 -0.35 -7.12 7.53
CA ALA A 143 -1.28 -8.24 7.61
C ALA A 143 -0.94 -9.21 8.76
N ILE A 144 0.31 -9.65 8.87
CA ILE A 144 0.71 -10.76 9.75
C ILE A 144 1.91 -10.45 10.67
N GLY A 145 2.43 -9.21 10.63
CA GLY A 145 3.53 -8.79 11.49
C GLY A 145 4.92 -9.03 10.88
N LEU A 146 5.94 -8.94 11.74
CA LEU A 146 7.33 -9.15 11.36
C LEU A 146 7.65 -10.64 11.23
N PRO A 147 8.49 -11.04 10.26
CA PRO A 147 8.95 -12.43 10.14
C PRO A 147 9.97 -12.78 11.23
N ASP A 148 10.06 -14.07 11.58
CA ASP A 148 11.10 -14.59 12.47
C ASP A 148 12.48 -14.61 11.80
N GLN A 149 12.51 -14.85 10.48
CA GLN A 149 13.74 -14.86 9.70
C GLN A 149 13.53 -14.19 8.34
N VAL A 150 14.56 -13.50 7.88
CA VAL A 150 14.62 -12.85 6.56
C VAL A 150 15.83 -13.40 5.81
N LYS A 151 15.62 -13.92 4.61
CA LYS A 151 16.66 -14.33 3.68
C LYS A 151 16.57 -13.49 2.43
N SER A 152 17.63 -12.79 2.07
CA SER A 152 17.69 -11.98 0.85
C SER A 152 18.74 -12.55 -0.10
N ARG A 153 18.41 -12.51 -1.39
CA ARG A 153 19.32 -12.85 -2.48
C ARG A 153 19.16 -11.81 -3.57
N VAL A 154 20.27 -11.30 -4.05
CA VAL A 154 20.32 -10.41 -5.20
C VAL A 154 21.13 -11.11 -6.28
N ASP A 155 20.57 -11.27 -7.45
CA ASP A 155 21.24 -11.82 -8.62
C ASP A 155 20.95 -10.94 -9.86
N PRO A 156 21.62 -11.16 -11.01
CA PRO A 156 21.44 -10.34 -12.20
C PRO A 156 19.99 -10.34 -12.76
N THR A 157 19.15 -11.28 -12.32
CA THR A 157 17.75 -11.39 -12.76
C THR A 157 16.78 -10.64 -11.84
N GLY A 158 17.25 -10.14 -10.71
CA GLY A 158 16.44 -9.36 -9.78
C GLY A 158 16.77 -9.61 -8.31
N SER A 159 15.96 -9.02 -7.45
CA SER A 159 16.04 -9.22 -6.00
C SER A 159 14.98 -10.24 -5.56
N ALA A 160 15.42 -11.27 -4.85
CA ALA A 160 14.56 -12.24 -4.19
C ALA A 160 14.66 -12.06 -2.67
N LEU A 161 13.51 -12.00 -2.01
CA LEU A 161 13.41 -11.89 -0.56
C LEU A 161 12.50 -13.00 -0.06
N THR A 162 12.91 -13.71 0.98
CA THR A 162 12.11 -14.77 1.58
C THR A 162 11.94 -14.48 3.07
N TRP A 163 10.69 -14.42 3.50
CA TRP A 163 10.32 -14.27 4.90
C TRP A 163 9.79 -15.58 5.45
N VAL A 164 10.23 -15.90 6.66
CA VAL A 164 9.86 -17.14 7.34
C VAL A 164 9.20 -16.79 8.66
N TYR A 165 8.02 -17.38 8.88
CA TYR A 165 7.23 -17.27 10.09
C TYR A 165 7.11 -18.65 10.72
N ALA A 166 7.57 -18.83 11.95
CA ALA A 166 7.47 -20.08 12.68
C ALA A 166 6.25 -20.08 13.60
N THR A 167 5.51 -21.18 13.59
CA THR A 167 4.42 -21.40 14.54
C THR A 167 4.92 -22.29 15.66
N TYR A 168 4.69 -21.88 16.90
CA TYR A 168 5.14 -22.60 18.08
C TYR A 168 3.96 -23.06 18.90
N ARG A 169 4.09 -24.26 19.48
CA ARG A 169 3.22 -24.77 20.55
C ARG A 169 3.96 -24.69 21.87
N GLN A 170 3.25 -24.44 22.95
CA GLN A 170 3.80 -24.50 24.29
C GLN A 170 3.52 -25.90 24.86
N ASP A 171 4.56 -26.70 25.01
CA ASP A 171 4.48 -28.04 25.59
C ASP A 171 4.90 -27.98 27.06
N PRO A 172 4.05 -28.47 28.00
CA PRO A 172 4.41 -28.52 29.40
C PRO A 172 5.50 -29.53 29.62
N GLN A 173 6.54 -29.15 30.37
CA GLN A 173 7.60 -29.99 30.87
C GLN A 173 7.56 -30.01 32.40
N TYR A 174 7.88 -31.14 32.98
CA TYR A 174 7.81 -31.32 34.40
C TYR A 174 9.22 -31.59 34.95
N GLN A 175 9.59 -30.86 36.00
CA GLN A 175 10.86 -31.02 36.68
C GLN A 175 10.63 -31.10 38.17
N TYR A 176 11.30 -32.03 38.86
CA TYR A 176 11.34 -32.03 40.30
C TYR A 176 12.45 -31.12 40.82
N THR A 177 12.07 -30.18 41.67
CA THR A 177 12.99 -29.32 42.41
C THR A 177 12.80 -29.55 43.92
N LEU A 178 13.77 -29.16 44.73
CA LEU A 178 13.61 -29.23 46.16
C LEU A 178 13.13 -27.85 46.72
N ASP A 179 12.17 -27.92 47.63
CA ASP A 179 11.74 -26.69 48.33
C ASP A 179 12.83 -26.33 49.40
N ALA A 180 12.59 -25.18 50.10
CA ALA A 180 13.50 -24.69 51.16
C ALA A 180 13.70 -25.69 52.32
N PHE A 181 12.86 -26.72 52.40
CA PHE A 181 12.93 -27.76 53.44
C PHE A 181 13.43 -29.11 52.89
N GLY A 182 13.96 -29.12 51.67
CA GLY A 182 14.50 -30.34 51.03
C GLY A 182 13.45 -31.33 50.54
N ARG A 183 12.16 -30.92 50.43
CA ARG A 183 11.08 -31.76 49.96
C ARG A 183 10.95 -31.66 48.43
N PRO A 184 10.67 -32.75 47.68
CA PRO A 184 10.48 -32.71 46.25
C PRO A 184 9.22 -31.88 45.91
N LEU A 185 9.39 -30.88 45.04
CA LEU A 185 8.34 -30.07 44.48
C LEU A 185 8.31 -30.27 42.96
N LEU A 186 7.14 -30.64 42.43
CA LEU A 186 6.95 -30.72 40.99
C LEU A 186 6.71 -29.31 40.41
N GLN A 187 7.65 -28.86 39.60
CA GLN A 187 7.55 -27.58 38.90
C GLN A 187 7.22 -27.84 37.42
N THR A 188 6.21 -27.14 36.91
CA THR A 188 5.84 -27.14 35.50
C THR A 188 6.43 -25.90 34.82
N TYR A 189 7.14 -26.11 33.71
CA TYR A 189 7.57 -25.03 32.82
C TYR A 189 7.16 -25.36 31.40
N TYR A 190 7.01 -24.30 30.57
CA TYR A 190 6.55 -24.47 29.19
C TYR A 190 7.71 -24.24 28.23
N VAL A 191 7.88 -25.19 27.30
CA VAL A 191 8.88 -25.12 26.23
C VAL A 191 8.18 -24.81 24.91
N LYS A 192 8.70 -23.83 24.15
CA LYS A 192 8.21 -23.54 22.81
C LYS A 192 8.75 -24.57 21.81
N VAL A 193 7.88 -25.39 21.26
CA VAL A 193 8.21 -26.38 20.23
C VAL A 193 7.69 -25.89 18.87
N PRO A 194 8.53 -25.82 17.81
CA PRO A 194 8.08 -25.43 16.49
C PRO A 194 7.16 -26.51 15.90
N VAL A 195 5.93 -26.12 15.50
CA VAL A 195 4.91 -27.03 14.96
C VAL A 195 4.50 -26.67 13.54
N GLY A 196 5.02 -25.58 13.00
CA GLY A 196 4.73 -25.18 11.63
C GLY A 196 5.61 -24.04 11.18
N GLN A 197 5.60 -23.82 9.88
CA GLN A 197 6.33 -22.75 9.23
C GLN A 197 5.53 -22.24 8.04
N MET A 198 5.41 -20.93 7.93
CA MET A 198 4.94 -20.28 6.72
C MET A 198 6.11 -19.53 6.08
N THR A 199 6.26 -19.71 4.76
CA THR A 199 7.29 -19.04 3.97
C THR A 199 6.64 -18.18 2.93
N VAL A 200 7.02 -16.90 2.88
CA VAL A 200 6.55 -15.92 1.89
C VAL A 200 7.74 -15.52 1.03
N ALA A 201 7.66 -15.80 -0.27
CA ALA A 201 8.70 -15.43 -1.23
C ALA A 201 8.27 -14.19 -2.03
N PHE A 202 9.21 -13.24 -2.14
CA PHE A 202 9.05 -12.01 -2.89
C PHE A 202 10.06 -11.99 -4.04
N VAL A 203 9.60 -11.48 -5.19
CA VAL A 203 10.46 -11.16 -6.34
C VAL A 203 10.15 -9.74 -6.75
N ASN A 204 11.18 -8.93 -6.93
CA ASN A 204 11.06 -7.51 -7.29
C ASN A 204 10.07 -6.73 -6.40
N GLY A 205 10.08 -7.03 -5.10
CA GLY A 205 9.26 -6.32 -4.11
C GLY A 205 7.80 -6.75 -4.03
N ALA A 206 7.39 -7.84 -4.69
CA ALA A 206 6.02 -8.36 -4.62
C ALA A 206 6.01 -9.85 -4.24
N VAL A 207 5.01 -10.27 -3.47
CA VAL A 207 4.77 -11.68 -3.12
C VAL A 207 4.47 -12.48 -4.38
N VAL A 208 5.26 -13.51 -4.63
CA VAL A 208 5.05 -14.46 -5.74
C VAL A 208 4.53 -15.81 -5.26
N SER A 209 4.89 -16.23 -4.05
CA SER A 209 4.39 -17.48 -3.48
C SER A 209 4.29 -17.42 -1.96
N VAL A 210 3.33 -18.15 -1.43
CA VAL A 210 3.14 -18.42 -0.01
C VAL A 210 3.05 -19.92 0.15
N SER A 211 3.93 -20.50 0.97
CA SER A 211 3.89 -21.91 1.31
C SER A 211 3.75 -22.05 2.82
N GLN A 212 2.90 -22.97 3.25
CA GLN A 212 2.71 -23.27 4.66
C GLN A 212 2.98 -24.76 4.88
N TYR A 213 3.82 -25.04 5.86
CA TYR A 213 4.10 -26.39 6.33
C TYR A 213 3.66 -26.47 7.80
N THR A 214 2.88 -27.49 8.13
CA THR A 214 2.49 -27.80 9.51
C THR A 214 3.00 -29.19 9.82
N SER A 215 3.91 -29.30 10.75
CA SER A 215 4.30 -30.58 11.33
C SER A 215 3.40 -30.83 12.54
N ASP A 216 2.26 -31.48 12.34
CA ASP A 216 1.51 -32.05 13.45
C ASP A 216 2.01 -33.49 13.67
N PRO A 217 2.75 -33.81 14.76
CA PRO A 217 3.23 -35.17 15.02
C PRO A 217 2.12 -36.14 15.38
N GLY A 218 0.84 -35.71 15.35
CA GLY A 218 -0.32 -36.52 15.73
C GLY A 218 -1.14 -37.10 14.58
N VAL A 219 -0.86 -36.77 13.31
CA VAL A 219 -1.56 -37.37 12.17
C VAL A 219 -0.64 -38.33 11.44
N VAL A 220 -0.57 -39.54 11.92
CA VAL A 220 -0.11 -40.69 11.11
C VAL A 220 -1.22 -40.97 10.11
N THR A 221 -1.17 -40.44 8.90
CA THR A 221 -1.97 -40.90 7.78
C THR A 221 -1.44 -42.27 7.36
N ASN A 222 -2.14 -43.33 7.74
CA ASN A 222 -2.03 -44.65 7.14
C ASN A 222 -2.51 -44.65 5.68
#